data_0dec96eaa2aadca8c83b9989298c0636
#
_entry.id   0dec96eaa2aadca8c83b9989298c0636
#
_cell.length_a   1.000
_cell.length_b   1.000
_cell.length_c   1.000
_cell.angle_alpha   90.00
_cell.angle_beta   90.00
_cell.angle_gamma   90.00
#
_symmetry.space_group_name_H-M   'P 1'
#
loop_
_entity.id
_entity.type
_entity.pdbx_description
1 polymer ?
#
loop_
_entity_poly.entity_id
_entity_poly.type
_entity_poly.pdbx_seq_one_letter_code
_entity_poly.pdbx_strand_id
1 'polypeptide(L)'
;VMIMTIAEMRELREQKGYTLEEIADRVSIDIELIAKVFHKKEQIGQKEFCNLLTYSEIHELEKVFTEADENQVAEALGAYQAKKQGEYTVEDYYALPDDKRYELIDGVLYDMAAPTVAHQEIAFEIAVALRKYIKEKGGTCKVFMAPVDVQLDKDDRTMVQPDVFILCDQSENVGRCIYGAPDMVIEITSPSTRKKDFGKKLEKYVDAGVREYWIVDVKNQKVIVYDLGEDFGENMDLAIYGMDGEVPVGIYDGECR
;
A
#
# COMPACT_ATOMS: atom_id res chain seq x y z
N VAL A 1 -15.41 -10.14 2.56
CA VAL A 1 -16.09 -9.37 3.62
C VAL A 1 -16.83 -8.27 2.90
N MET A 2 -18.12 -8.18 3.12
CA MET A 2 -18.96 -7.12 2.58
C MET A 2 -18.54 -5.79 3.22
N ILE A 3 -18.23 -4.80 2.41
CA ILE A 3 -17.67 -3.51 2.86
C ILE A 3 -18.81 -2.55 3.24
N MET A 4 -19.99 -2.72 2.60
CA MET A 4 -21.12 -1.79 2.72
C MET A 4 -22.42 -2.52 3.01
N THR A 5 -23.26 -1.95 3.86
CA THR A 5 -24.62 -2.46 4.12
C THR A 5 -25.62 -1.98 3.06
N ILE A 6 -26.73 -2.71 2.89
CA ILE A 6 -27.79 -2.28 1.98
C ILE A 6 -28.38 -0.91 2.38
N ALA A 7 -28.36 -0.55 3.66
CA ALA A 7 -28.84 0.75 4.13
C ALA A 7 -27.91 1.88 3.64
N GLU A 8 -26.59 1.69 3.77
CA GLU A 8 -25.58 2.63 3.26
C GLU A 8 -25.66 2.79 1.74
N MET A 9 -25.84 1.70 0.99
CA MET A 9 -26.02 1.77 -0.46
C MET A 9 -27.27 2.56 -0.88
N ARG A 10 -28.37 2.43 -0.13
CA ARG A 10 -29.60 3.21 -0.39
C ARG A 10 -29.41 4.69 -0.14
N GLU A 11 -28.75 5.03 0.95
CA GLU A 11 -28.43 6.41 1.29
C GLU A 11 -27.52 7.04 0.23
N LEU A 12 -26.45 6.36 -0.15
CA LEU A 12 -25.53 6.82 -1.20
C LEU A 12 -26.21 6.95 -2.57
N ARG A 13 -27.11 6.02 -2.91
CA ARG A 13 -27.89 6.14 -4.14
C ARG A 13 -28.72 7.44 -4.16
N GLU A 14 -29.38 7.78 -3.05
CA GLU A 14 -30.16 9.01 -2.96
C GLU A 14 -29.26 10.25 -3.00
N GLN A 15 -28.11 10.23 -2.33
CA GLN A 15 -27.14 11.32 -2.35
C GLN A 15 -26.54 11.55 -3.73
N LYS A 16 -26.17 10.46 -4.44
CA LYS A 16 -25.57 10.52 -5.78
C LYS A 16 -26.59 10.68 -6.91
N GLY A 17 -27.89 10.52 -6.62
CA GLY A 17 -28.96 10.65 -7.59
C GLY A 17 -29.04 9.56 -8.67
N TYR A 18 -28.39 8.41 -8.44
CA TYR A 18 -28.38 7.33 -9.43
C TYR A 18 -29.76 6.73 -9.68
N THR A 19 -30.11 6.56 -10.96
CA THR A 19 -31.29 5.81 -11.37
C THR A 19 -31.08 4.31 -11.22
N LEU A 20 -32.18 3.53 -11.22
CA LEU A 20 -32.05 2.06 -11.16
C LEU A 20 -31.46 1.49 -12.45
N GLU A 21 -31.77 2.12 -13.59
CA GLU A 21 -31.24 1.79 -14.91
C GLU A 21 -29.72 1.97 -14.94
N GLU A 22 -29.22 3.12 -14.48
CA GLU A 22 -27.78 3.40 -14.42
C GLU A 22 -27.02 2.40 -13.55
N ILE A 23 -27.61 2.00 -12.41
CA ILE A 23 -26.99 0.99 -11.55
C ILE A 23 -27.00 -0.37 -12.25
N ALA A 24 -28.15 -0.79 -12.80
CA ALA A 24 -28.30 -2.08 -13.46
C ALA A 24 -27.31 -2.25 -14.62
N ASP A 25 -27.15 -1.21 -15.44
CA ASP A 25 -26.21 -1.18 -16.58
C ASP A 25 -24.74 -1.29 -16.12
N ARG A 26 -24.35 -0.57 -15.04
CA ARG A 26 -22.98 -0.59 -14.51
C ARG A 26 -22.57 -1.96 -13.95
N VAL A 27 -23.50 -2.66 -13.30
CA VAL A 27 -23.19 -3.96 -12.65
C VAL A 27 -23.60 -5.15 -13.50
N SER A 28 -24.25 -4.95 -14.64
CA SER A 28 -24.79 -6.02 -15.50
C SER A 28 -25.72 -6.99 -14.75
N ILE A 29 -26.52 -6.46 -13.82
CA ILE A 29 -27.54 -7.19 -13.06
C ILE A 29 -28.92 -6.78 -13.58
N ASP A 30 -29.85 -7.75 -13.59
CA ASP A 30 -31.22 -7.51 -14.03
C ASP A 30 -31.89 -6.36 -13.26
N ILE A 31 -32.52 -5.45 -13.99
CA ILE A 31 -33.15 -4.24 -13.42
C ILE A 31 -34.25 -4.56 -12.44
N GLU A 32 -34.98 -5.67 -12.62
CA GLU A 32 -36.04 -6.08 -11.67
C GLU A 32 -35.44 -6.48 -10.33
N LEU A 33 -34.24 -7.08 -10.36
CA LEU A 33 -33.51 -7.47 -9.16
C LEU A 33 -32.93 -6.22 -8.46
N ILE A 34 -32.36 -5.27 -9.21
CA ILE A 34 -31.93 -3.97 -8.68
C ILE A 34 -33.11 -3.19 -8.10
N ALA A 35 -34.29 -3.22 -8.77
CA ALA A 35 -35.49 -2.58 -8.25
C ALA A 35 -35.93 -3.18 -6.90
N LYS A 36 -35.83 -4.48 -6.69
CA LYS A 36 -36.14 -5.12 -5.39
C LYS A 36 -35.15 -4.67 -4.31
N VAL A 37 -33.86 -4.59 -4.62
CA VAL A 37 -32.81 -4.15 -3.69
C VAL A 37 -33.05 -2.71 -3.20
N PHE A 38 -33.44 -1.82 -4.11
CA PHE A 38 -33.61 -0.38 -3.82
C PHE A 38 -35.06 0.08 -3.65
N HIS A 39 -36.01 -0.83 -3.47
CA HIS A 39 -37.43 -0.48 -3.33
C HIS A 39 -37.67 0.40 -2.10
N LYS A 40 -38.41 1.53 -2.30
CA LYS A 40 -38.61 2.52 -1.23
C LYS A 40 -39.62 2.10 -0.18
N LYS A 41 -40.62 1.27 -0.53
CA LYS A 41 -41.72 0.90 0.35
C LYS A 41 -41.55 -0.45 1.03
N GLU A 42 -40.91 -1.38 0.36
CA GLU A 42 -40.61 -2.74 0.87
C GLU A 42 -39.10 -2.89 0.98
N GLN A 43 -38.52 -2.33 2.04
CA GLN A 43 -37.09 -2.39 2.26
C GLN A 43 -36.70 -3.78 2.75
N ILE A 44 -36.03 -4.54 1.89
CA ILE A 44 -35.40 -5.79 2.29
C ILE A 44 -34.30 -5.54 3.33
N GLY A 45 -34.18 -6.45 4.29
CA GLY A 45 -33.10 -6.41 5.26
C GLY A 45 -31.79 -6.96 4.71
N GLN A 46 -30.69 -6.75 5.44
CA GLN A 46 -29.35 -7.21 5.06
C GLN A 46 -29.27 -8.69 4.72
N LYS A 47 -29.93 -9.55 5.50
CA LYS A 47 -29.96 -11.00 5.28
C LYS A 47 -30.65 -11.38 3.97
N GLU A 48 -31.76 -10.72 3.65
CA GLU A 48 -32.50 -10.95 2.41
C GLU A 48 -31.73 -10.44 1.20
N PHE A 49 -31.08 -9.28 1.31
CA PHE A 49 -30.15 -8.75 0.31
C PHE A 49 -29.03 -9.77 -0.04
N CYS A 50 -28.37 -10.34 0.98
CA CYS A 50 -27.35 -11.36 0.78
C CYS A 50 -27.87 -12.68 0.20
N ASN A 51 -29.19 -12.94 0.26
CA ASN A 51 -29.79 -14.11 -0.35
C ASN A 51 -30.28 -13.87 -1.79
N LEU A 52 -30.49 -12.61 -2.16
CA LEU A 52 -30.99 -12.24 -3.50
C LEU A 52 -29.87 -12.11 -4.53
N LEU A 53 -28.68 -11.75 -4.10
CA LEU A 53 -27.51 -11.53 -4.95
C LEU A 53 -26.38 -12.49 -4.59
N THR A 54 -25.62 -12.91 -5.58
CA THR A 54 -24.38 -13.65 -5.37
C THR A 54 -23.32 -12.74 -4.76
N TYR A 55 -22.30 -13.32 -4.15
CA TYR A 55 -21.17 -12.56 -3.60
C TYR A 55 -20.50 -11.65 -4.65
N SER A 56 -20.36 -12.14 -5.89
CA SER A 56 -19.78 -11.36 -6.99
C SER A 56 -20.66 -10.16 -7.36
N GLU A 57 -21.98 -10.34 -7.45
CA GLU A 57 -22.94 -9.28 -7.74
C GLU A 57 -22.98 -8.22 -6.64
N ILE A 58 -22.93 -8.63 -5.37
CA ILE A 58 -22.82 -7.71 -4.24
C ILE A 58 -21.54 -6.88 -4.36
N HIS A 59 -20.42 -7.51 -4.68
CA HIS A 59 -19.14 -6.82 -4.81
C HIS A 59 -19.13 -5.81 -5.98
N GLU A 60 -19.70 -6.17 -7.13
CA GLU A 60 -19.84 -5.21 -8.24
C GLU A 60 -20.80 -4.06 -7.88
N LEU A 61 -21.85 -4.35 -7.12
CA LEU A 61 -22.77 -3.31 -6.64
C LEU A 61 -22.09 -2.37 -5.63
N GLU A 62 -21.26 -2.91 -4.73
CA GLU A 62 -20.44 -2.11 -3.80
C GLU A 62 -19.54 -1.13 -4.56
N LYS A 63 -18.89 -1.57 -5.65
CA LYS A 63 -18.02 -0.72 -6.47
C LYS A 63 -18.72 0.51 -7.01
N VAL A 64 -19.98 0.38 -7.49
CA VAL A 64 -20.76 1.53 -7.99
C VAL A 64 -20.87 2.66 -6.96
N PHE A 65 -20.88 2.31 -5.66
CA PHE A 65 -21.03 3.29 -4.59
C PHE A 65 -19.70 3.68 -3.93
N THR A 66 -18.68 2.83 -4.04
CA THR A 66 -17.34 3.06 -3.47
C THR A 66 -16.37 3.66 -4.48
N GLU A 67 -16.54 3.39 -5.78
CA GLU A 67 -15.78 4.10 -6.80
C GLU A 67 -16.22 5.57 -6.77
N ALA A 68 -15.28 6.43 -6.42
CA ALA A 68 -15.49 7.86 -6.60
C ALA A 68 -15.85 8.08 -8.07
N ASP A 69 -16.97 8.77 -8.32
CA ASP A 69 -17.35 9.15 -9.68
C ASP A 69 -16.10 9.73 -10.36
N GLU A 70 -15.69 9.16 -11.50
CA GLU A 70 -14.57 9.71 -12.28
C GLU A 70 -14.80 11.19 -12.57
N ASN A 71 -16.06 11.64 -12.60
CA ASN A 71 -16.46 13.03 -12.69
C ASN A 71 -16.34 13.82 -11.37
N GLN A 72 -16.54 13.20 -10.18
CA GLN A 72 -16.29 13.89 -8.90
C GLN A 72 -14.80 13.90 -8.54
N VAL A 73 -14.05 12.86 -8.95
CA VAL A 73 -12.58 12.89 -8.93
C VAL A 73 -12.09 13.91 -9.96
N ALA A 74 -12.69 14.00 -11.14
CA ALA A 74 -12.38 15.05 -12.12
C ALA A 74 -12.85 16.45 -11.66
N GLU A 75 -13.93 16.62 -10.88
CA GLU A 75 -14.32 17.91 -10.31
C GLU A 75 -13.52 18.29 -9.04
N ALA A 76 -13.18 17.35 -8.19
CA ALA A 76 -12.24 17.59 -7.09
C ALA A 76 -10.79 17.74 -7.59
N LEU A 77 -10.41 17.04 -8.69
CA LEU A 77 -9.19 17.24 -9.46
C LEU A 77 -9.33 18.35 -10.51
N GLY A 78 -10.51 18.87 -10.80
CA GLY A 78 -10.76 19.97 -11.74
C GLY A 78 -10.25 21.33 -11.28
N ALA A 79 -9.85 21.45 -10.02
CA ALA A 79 -8.99 22.52 -9.53
C ALA A 79 -7.48 22.18 -9.69
N TYR A 80 -7.13 20.90 -9.81
CA TYR A 80 -5.84 20.38 -10.19
C TYR A 80 -5.97 19.83 -11.61
N GLN A 81 -5.26 20.43 -12.58
CA GLN A 81 -5.07 19.82 -13.89
C GLN A 81 -4.51 18.41 -13.65
N ALA A 82 -5.27 17.37 -13.97
CA ALA A 82 -4.83 15.99 -13.80
C ALA A 82 -3.52 15.82 -14.57
N LYS A 83 -2.41 15.75 -13.84
CA LYS A 83 -1.08 15.54 -14.41
C LYS A 83 -1.04 14.13 -15.00
N LYS A 84 -0.24 13.93 -16.03
CA LYS A 84 0.01 12.58 -16.55
C LYS A 84 0.87 11.81 -15.55
N GLN A 85 0.69 10.49 -15.53
CA GLN A 85 1.59 9.61 -14.77
C GLN A 85 3.05 9.87 -15.22
N GLY A 86 3.93 10.06 -14.23
CA GLY A 86 5.30 10.50 -14.43
C GLY A 86 5.54 12.02 -14.27
N GLU A 87 4.48 12.81 -14.06
CA GLU A 87 4.57 14.27 -13.87
C GLU A 87 4.21 14.73 -12.44
N TYR A 88 3.79 13.80 -11.56
CA TYR A 88 3.44 14.11 -10.18
C TYR A 88 4.67 14.43 -9.34
N THR A 89 4.49 15.33 -8.38
CA THR A 89 5.51 15.76 -7.43
C THR A 89 5.13 15.37 -6.00
N VAL A 90 6.08 15.52 -5.06
CA VAL A 90 5.82 15.34 -3.62
C VAL A 90 4.77 16.36 -3.13
N GLU A 91 4.68 17.55 -3.70
CA GLU A 91 3.63 18.50 -3.38
C GLU A 91 2.25 17.98 -3.81
N ASP A 92 2.16 17.43 -5.02
CA ASP A 92 0.92 16.77 -5.49
C ASP A 92 0.56 15.58 -4.61
N TYR A 93 1.55 14.75 -4.23
CA TYR A 93 1.35 13.60 -3.33
C TYR A 93 0.71 14.04 -2.00
N TYR A 94 1.21 15.11 -1.39
CA TYR A 94 0.66 15.63 -0.15
C TYR A 94 -0.66 16.40 -0.30
N ALA A 95 -1.05 16.73 -1.52
CA ALA A 95 -2.35 17.33 -1.82
C ALA A 95 -3.45 16.29 -2.09
N LEU A 96 -3.08 14.99 -2.18
CA LEU A 96 -4.05 13.91 -2.36
C LEU A 96 -4.97 13.79 -1.13
N PRO A 97 -6.22 13.37 -1.33
CA PRO A 97 -7.14 13.09 -0.23
C PRO A 97 -6.61 12.02 0.73
N ASP A 98 -6.84 12.20 2.03
CA ASP A 98 -6.37 11.30 3.10
C ASP A 98 -7.13 9.95 3.17
N ASP A 99 -8.16 9.76 2.37
CA ASP A 99 -8.99 8.55 2.33
C ASP A 99 -8.32 7.34 1.67
N LYS A 100 -7.24 7.58 0.91
CA LYS A 100 -6.43 6.56 0.25
C LYS A 100 -4.95 6.77 0.51
N ARG A 101 -4.21 5.67 0.46
CA ARG A 101 -2.75 5.71 0.56
C ARG A 101 -2.13 5.50 -0.81
N TYR A 102 -1.07 6.25 -1.06
CA TYR A 102 -0.32 6.20 -2.31
C TYR A 102 1.17 6.07 -2.04
N GLU A 103 1.90 5.60 -3.04
CA GLU A 103 3.33 5.82 -3.19
C GLU A 103 3.55 6.61 -4.47
N LEU A 104 4.55 7.48 -4.45
CA LEU A 104 5.01 8.21 -5.62
C LEU A 104 6.39 7.69 -6.00
N ILE A 105 6.57 7.19 -7.22
CA ILE A 105 7.87 6.69 -7.70
C ILE A 105 8.12 7.28 -9.08
N ASP A 106 9.17 8.08 -9.22
CA ASP A 106 9.52 8.81 -10.44
C ASP A 106 8.35 9.62 -11.04
N GLY A 107 7.55 10.24 -10.16
CA GLY A 107 6.38 11.01 -10.57
C GLY A 107 5.16 10.17 -10.98
N VAL A 108 5.17 8.86 -10.74
CA VAL A 108 4.05 7.96 -10.96
C VAL A 108 3.40 7.63 -9.63
N LEU A 109 2.08 7.87 -9.52
CA LEU A 109 1.30 7.50 -8.33
C LEU A 109 0.85 6.04 -8.41
N TYR A 110 1.05 5.32 -7.31
CA TYR A 110 0.63 3.93 -7.12
C TYR A 110 -0.30 3.82 -5.92
N ASP A 111 -1.50 3.31 -6.14
CA ASP A 111 -2.45 3.01 -5.06
C ASP A 111 -1.88 1.93 -4.14
N MET A 112 -2.08 2.11 -2.84
CA MET A 112 -1.74 1.12 -1.82
C MET A 112 -3.01 0.47 -1.26
N ALA A 113 -3.12 -0.83 -1.41
CA ALA A 113 -4.18 -1.60 -0.77
C ALA A 113 -3.94 -1.73 0.74
N ALA A 114 -5.00 -1.95 1.50
CA ALA A 114 -4.86 -2.31 2.91
C ALA A 114 -4.10 -3.64 3.04
N PRO A 115 -3.13 -3.73 3.97
CA PRO A 115 -2.37 -4.96 4.20
C PRO A 115 -3.26 -6.06 4.78
N THR A 116 -2.93 -7.32 4.52
CA THR A 116 -3.57 -8.46 5.18
C THR A 116 -3.12 -8.60 6.63
N VAL A 117 -3.89 -9.33 7.44
CA VAL A 117 -3.50 -9.63 8.84
C VAL A 117 -2.13 -10.32 8.90
N ALA A 118 -1.91 -11.33 8.04
CA ALA A 118 -0.62 -12.03 7.99
C ALA A 118 0.55 -11.11 7.61
N HIS A 119 0.34 -10.18 6.67
CA HIS A 119 1.34 -9.18 6.31
C HIS A 119 1.71 -8.32 7.52
N GLN A 120 0.72 -7.81 8.26
CA GLN A 120 0.97 -6.98 9.45
C GLN A 120 1.65 -7.76 10.58
N GLU A 121 1.29 -9.01 10.77
CA GLU A 121 1.92 -9.91 11.77
C GLU A 121 3.41 -10.09 11.45
N ILE A 122 3.75 -10.42 10.21
CA ILE A 122 5.14 -10.57 9.77
C ILE A 122 5.92 -9.26 9.95
N ALA A 123 5.37 -8.13 9.51
CA ALA A 123 6.01 -6.82 9.67
C ALA A 123 6.30 -6.49 11.14
N PHE A 124 5.32 -6.76 12.00
CA PHE A 124 5.46 -6.51 13.43
C PHE A 124 6.53 -7.39 14.08
N GLU A 125 6.54 -8.70 13.81
CA GLU A 125 7.55 -9.62 14.36
C GLU A 125 8.96 -9.25 13.92
N ILE A 126 9.16 -8.92 12.65
CA ILE A 126 10.46 -8.44 12.14
C ILE A 126 10.88 -7.15 12.86
N ALA A 127 9.97 -6.16 12.95
CA ALA A 127 10.28 -4.89 13.61
C ALA A 127 10.62 -5.06 15.09
N VAL A 128 9.93 -5.95 15.80
CA VAL A 128 10.19 -6.27 17.22
C VAL A 128 11.56 -6.93 17.38
N ALA A 129 11.90 -7.90 16.53
CA ALA A 129 13.19 -8.59 16.56
C ALA A 129 14.35 -7.62 16.34
N LEU A 130 14.29 -6.79 15.30
CA LEU A 130 15.28 -5.77 14.99
C LEU A 130 15.40 -4.73 16.12
N ARG A 131 14.28 -4.24 16.62
CA ARG A 131 14.25 -3.26 17.71
C ARG A 131 14.85 -3.80 19.01
N LYS A 132 14.57 -5.07 19.34
CA LYS A 132 15.14 -5.76 20.50
C LYS A 132 16.64 -5.86 20.38
N TYR A 133 17.14 -6.35 19.24
CA TYR A 133 18.57 -6.47 18.97
C TYR A 133 19.30 -5.13 19.11
N ILE A 134 18.85 -4.08 18.44
CA ILE A 134 19.46 -2.75 18.50
C ILE A 134 19.55 -2.26 19.96
N LYS A 135 18.46 -2.43 20.72
CA LYS A 135 18.41 -2.01 22.14
C LYS A 135 19.38 -2.79 23.02
N GLU A 136 19.47 -4.10 22.84
CA GLU A 136 20.38 -4.98 23.61
C GLU A 136 21.85 -4.68 23.33
N LYS A 137 22.19 -4.28 22.11
CA LYS A 137 23.53 -3.88 21.71
C LYS A 137 23.86 -2.41 22.02
N GLY A 138 22.92 -1.63 22.56
CA GLY A 138 23.09 -0.21 22.85
C GLY A 138 23.21 0.65 21.58
N GLY A 139 22.72 0.17 20.43
CA GLY A 139 22.75 0.88 19.16
C GLY A 139 21.81 2.08 19.13
N THR A 140 22.10 3.05 18.25
CA THR A 140 21.36 4.30 18.08
C THR A 140 20.35 4.25 16.96
N CYS A 141 20.44 3.27 16.06
CA CYS A 141 19.49 3.10 14.94
C CYS A 141 18.06 2.93 15.45
N LYS A 142 17.10 3.37 14.66
CA LYS A 142 15.67 3.21 14.95
C LYS A 142 15.01 2.34 13.88
N VAL A 143 14.05 1.56 14.33
CA VAL A 143 13.17 0.77 13.47
C VAL A 143 11.85 1.50 13.32
N PHE A 144 11.40 1.63 12.10
CA PHE A 144 10.11 2.19 11.72
C PHE A 144 9.28 1.17 10.95
N MET A 145 7.98 1.37 10.95
CA MET A 145 7.00 0.56 10.20
C MET A 145 6.05 1.47 9.43
N ALA A 146 5.52 0.99 8.31
CA ALA A 146 4.46 1.67 7.60
C ALA A 146 3.25 1.97 8.52
N PRO A 147 2.56 3.11 8.34
CA PRO A 147 2.80 4.13 7.33
C PRO A 147 3.79 5.22 7.81
N VAL A 148 4.95 5.28 7.22
CA VAL A 148 5.89 6.39 7.38
C VAL A 148 6.41 6.75 6.01
N ASP A 149 6.29 8.02 5.65
CA ASP A 149 6.77 8.54 4.37
C ASP A 149 8.30 8.61 4.34
N VAL A 150 8.88 8.11 3.25
CA VAL A 150 10.31 8.20 2.95
C VAL A 150 10.47 8.88 1.60
N GLN A 151 11.00 10.11 1.60
CA GLN A 151 11.37 10.85 0.39
C GLN A 151 12.77 10.39 -0.05
N LEU A 152 12.81 9.31 -0.82
CA LEU A 152 13.97 8.44 -0.98
C LEU A 152 15.14 9.12 -1.68
N ASP A 153 14.88 9.77 -2.82
CA ASP A 153 15.94 10.32 -3.69
C ASP A 153 16.34 11.76 -3.32
N LYS A 154 15.77 12.31 -2.24
CA LYS A 154 15.91 13.75 -1.89
C LYS A 154 15.49 14.70 -3.02
N ASP A 155 14.67 14.18 -3.93
CA ASP A 155 14.02 14.95 -5.00
C ASP A 155 12.54 15.21 -4.67
N ASP A 156 11.79 15.74 -5.61
CA ASP A 156 10.36 16.01 -5.47
C ASP A 156 9.47 14.95 -6.17
N ARG A 157 10.01 13.76 -6.52
CA ARG A 157 9.35 12.80 -7.40
C ARG A 157 9.19 11.40 -6.83
N THR A 158 9.83 11.13 -5.67
CA THR A 158 9.80 9.80 -5.07
C THR A 158 9.46 9.87 -3.58
N MET A 159 8.33 9.28 -3.22
CA MET A 159 7.83 9.12 -1.85
C MET A 159 7.32 7.69 -1.69
N VAL A 160 7.98 6.89 -0.88
CA VAL A 160 7.63 5.48 -0.62
C VAL A 160 7.25 5.28 0.85
N GLN A 161 6.54 4.19 1.13
CA GLN A 161 6.17 3.80 2.49
C GLN A 161 6.60 2.34 2.75
N PRO A 162 7.89 2.09 3.05
CA PRO A 162 8.39 0.74 3.27
C PRO A 162 7.71 0.06 4.45
N ASP A 163 7.46 -1.25 4.35
CA ASP A 163 6.76 -1.99 5.40
C ASP A 163 7.50 -1.97 6.74
N VAL A 164 8.82 -2.20 6.69
CA VAL A 164 9.75 -2.04 7.85
C VAL A 164 11.06 -1.46 7.33
N PHE A 165 11.65 -0.54 8.09
CA PHE A 165 12.98 -0.03 7.75
C PHE A 165 13.78 0.39 8.99
N ILE A 166 15.11 0.43 8.82
CA ILE A 166 16.06 0.90 9.84
C ILE A 166 16.70 2.20 9.38
N LEU A 167 16.71 3.18 10.28
CA LEU A 167 17.36 4.47 10.09
C LEU A 167 18.41 4.68 11.20
N CYS A 168 19.67 4.83 10.83
CA CYS A 168 20.77 5.06 11.76
C CYS A 168 21.12 6.56 11.86
N ASP A 169 21.07 7.29 10.76
CA ASP A 169 21.21 8.75 10.78
C ASP A 169 19.87 9.44 11.08
N GLN A 170 19.72 9.86 12.34
CA GLN A 170 18.49 10.53 12.78
C GLN A 170 18.33 11.95 12.24
N SER A 171 19.34 12.54 11.61
CA SER A 171 19.24 13.87 10.99
C SER A 171 18.33 13.87 9.75
N GLU A 172 18.12 12.71 9.14
CA GLU A 172 17.18 12.53 8.01
C GLU A 172 15.71 12.52 8.44
N ASN A 173 15.41 12.39 9.74
CA ASN A 173 14.05 12.52 10.25
C ASN A 173 13.66 14.00 10.38
N VAL A 174 12.97 14.53 9.39
CA VAL A 174 12.49 15.93 9.37
C VAL A 174 11.09 16.09 10.00
N GLY A 175 10.59 15.07 10.66
CA GLY A 175 9.30 15.07 11.40
C GLY A 175 8.10 14.69 10.53
N ARG A 176 7.97 15.23 9.32
CA ARG A 176 6.90 14.88 8.38
C ARG A 176 7.20 13.61 7.61
N CYS A 177 8.46 13.39 7.26
CA CYS A 177 8.96 12.22 6.54
C CYS A 177 10.40 11.91 6.93
N ILE A 178 10.92 10.80 6.45
CA ILE A 178 12.36 10.56 6.35
C ILE A 178 12.82 11.17 5.03
N TYR A 179 13.87 12.00 5.07
CA TYR A 179 14.40 12.70 3.90
C TYR A 179 15.75 12.12 3.51
N GLY A 180 15.74 11.05 2.76
CA GLY A 180 16.90 10.29 2.33
C GLY A 180 16.68 8.78 2.41
N ALA A 181 17.74 8.02 2.18
CA ALA A 181 17.69 6.57 2.15
C ALA A 181 17.83 5.96 3.56
N PRO A 182 16.90 5.10 4.00
CA PRO A 182 17.14 4.25 5.16
C PRO A 182 18.35 3.33 4.97
N ASP A 183 18.98 2.93 6.07
CA ASP A 183 20.10 1.97 6.03
C ASP A 183 19.67 0.59 5.55
N MET A 184 18.47 0.17 5.93
CA MET A 184 17.89 -1.12 5.55
C MET A 184 16.40 -0.95 5.29
N VAL A 185 15.89 -1.63 4.27
CA VAL A 185 14.47 -1.66 3.91
C VAL A 185 13.99 -3.09 3.78
N ILE A 186 12.78 -3.36 4.25
CA ILE A 186 12.11 -4.65 4.15
C ILE A 186 10.72 -4.44 3.58
N GLU A 187 10.42 -5.11 2.48
CA GLU A 187 9.10 -5.14 1.85
C GLU A 187 8.50 -6.55 1.95
N ILE A 188 7.26 -6.63 2.39
CA ILE A 188 6.51 -7.89 2.50
C ILE A 188 5.58 -7.96 1.30
N THR A 189 5.88 -8.83 0.34
CA THR A 189 5.17 -8.83 -0.93
C THR A 189 3.75 -9.37 -0.83
N SER A 190 2.86 -8.70 -1.53
CA SER A 190 1.54 -9.19 -1.89
C SER A 190 1.48 -9.54 -3.39
N PRO A 191 0.44 -10.23 -3.87
CA PRO A 191 0.27 -10.45 -5.31
C PRO A 191 0.26 -9.17 -6.15
N SER A 192 -0.25 -8.06 -5.60
CA SER A 192 -0.34 -6.77 -6.28
C SER A 192 0.96 -5.97 -6.25
N THR A 193 1.76 -6.08 -5.19
CA THR A 193 3.00 -5.29 -5.04
C THR A 193 4.24 -5.98 -5.59
N ARG A 194 4.23 -7.33 -5.67
CA ARG A 194 5.37 -8.16 -6.03
C ARG A 194 6.19 -7.63 -7.22
N LYS A 195 5.53 -7.29 -8.34
CA LYS A 195 6.24 -6.81 -9.54
C LYS A 195 6.96 -5.48 -9.28
N LYS A 196 6.37 -4.62 -8.45
CA LYS A 196 6.93 -3.32 -8.08
C LYS A 196 8.12 -3.51 -7.14
N ASP A 197 8.00 -4.40 -6.13
CA ASP A 197 9.02 -4.65 -5.11
C ASP A 197 10.28 -5.29 -5.71
N PHE A 198 10.12 -6.27 -6.63
CA PHE A 198 11.23 -6.93 -7.34
C PHE A 198 11.84 -6.10 -8.50
N GLY A 199 11.21 -5.03 -8.91
CA GLY A 199 11.64 -4.20 -10.02
C GLY A 199 11.94 -2.78 -9.58
N LYS A 200 10.99 -1.87 -9.80
CA LYS A 200 11.19 -0.43 -9.58
C LYS A 200 11.67 -0.06 -8.18
N LYS A 201 11.14 -0.69 -7.11
CA LYS A 201 11.58 -0.40 -5.75
C LYS A 201 13.02 -0.85 -5.51
N LEU A 202 13.39 -2.05 -6.00
CA LEU A 202 14.78 -2.50 -5.90
C LEU A 202 15.73 -1.50 -6.56
N GLU A 203 15.45 -1.09 -7.81
CA GLU A 203 16.23 -0.08 -8.53
C GLU A 203 16.34 1.22 -7.74
N LYS A 204 15.23 1.75 -7.23
CA LYS A 204 15.20 2.98 -6.44
C LYS A 204 15.98 2.88 -5.13
N TYR A 205 15.91 1.74 -4.43
CA TYR A 205 16.65 1.54 -3.19
C TYR A 205 18.16 1.43 -3.45
N VAL A 206 18.58 0.79 -4.55
CA VAL A 206 19.98 0.79 -5.00
C VAL A 206 20.45 2.21 -5.28
N ASP A 207 19.74 2.95 -6.13
CA ASP A 207 20.13 4.29 -6.57
C ASP A 207 20.18 5.30 -5.41
N ALA A 208 19.31 5.12 -4.42
CA ALA A 208 19.26 5.99 -3.24
C ALA A 208 20.33 5.68 -2.20
N GLY A 209 21.02 4.54 -2.29
CA GLY A 209 22.07 4.13 -1.36
C GLY A 209 21.58 3.39 -0.12
N VAL A 210 20.45 2.69 -0.21
CA VAL A 210 20.05 1.70 0.80
C VAL A 210 21.12 0.60 0.82
N ARG A 211 21.62 0.22 2.00
CA ARG A 211 22.69 -0.77 2.14
C ARG A 211 22.18 -2.21 2.09
N GLU A 212 20.98 -2.46 2.57
CA GLU A 212 20.38 -3.79 2.61
C GLU A 212 18.91 -3.74 2.29
N TYR A 213 18.45 -4.59 1.37
CA TYR A 213 17.04 -4.66 0.97
C TYR A 213 16.52 -6.10 1.05
N TRP A 214 15.44 -6.29 1.79
CA TRP A 214 14.78 -7.58 1.93
C TRP A 214 13.45 -7.59 1.23
N ILE A 215 13.18 -8.69 0.52
CA ILE A 215 11.86 -9.02 0.00
C ILE A 215 11.36 -10.27 0.71
N VAL A 216 10.34 -10.12 1.55
CA VAL A 216 9.66 -11.23 2.21
C VAL A 216 8.56 -11.74 1.28
N ASP A 217 8.83 -12.81 0.56
CA ASP A 217 7.91 -13.43 -0.39
C ASP A 217 7.01 -14.47 0.32
N VAL A 218 5.92 -13.98 0.90
CA VAL A 218 4.98 -14.80 1.68
C VAL A 218 4.40 -15.94 0.84
N LYS A 219 4.12 -15.71 -0.44
CA LYS A 219 3.56 -16.73 -1.33
C LYS A 219 4.49 -17.92 -1.54
N ASN A 220 5.78 -17.66 -1.67
CA ASN A 220 6.79 -18.69 -1.95
C ASN A 220 7.57 -19.10 -0.69
N GLN A 221 7.20 -18.59 0.49
CA GLN A 221 7.80 -18.90 1.79
C GLN A 221 9.32 -18.65 1.79
N LYS A 222 9.74 -17.49 1.31
CA LYS A 222 11.16 -17.12 1.15
C LYS A 222 11.41 -15.69 1.59
N VAL A 223 12.61 -15.45 2.08
CA VAL A 223 13.17 -14.12 2.27
C VAL A 223 14.34 -13.98 1.29
N ILE A 224 14.25 -12.99 0.43
CA ILE A 224 15.29 -12.64 -0.52
C ILE A 224 16.01 -11.42 0.05
N VAL A 225 17.30 -11.56 0.29
CA VAL A 225 18.18 -10.52 0.84
C VAL A 225 19.09 -10.01 -0.26
N TYR A 226 19.02 -8.75 -0.53
CA TYR A 226 19.97 -8.02 -1.37
C TYR A 226 20.90 -7.24 -0.44
N ASP A 227 22.18 -7.61 -0.43
CA ASP A 227 23.25 -6.79 0.12
C ASP A 227 23.68 -5.83 -1.00
N LEU A 228 23.33 -4.56 -0.83
CA LEU A 228 23.58 -3.53 -1.84
C LEU A 228 24.93 -2.83 -1.62
N GLY A 229 25.58 -3.10 -0.48
CA GLY A 229 26.87 -2.54 -0.15
C GLY A 229 26.85 -1.02 0.07
N GLU A 230 28.04 -0.43 0.14
CA GLU A 230 28.24 1.02 0.22
C GLU A 230 28.57 1.64 -1.16
N ASP A 231 28.67 0.83 -2.20
CA ASP A 231 29.09 1.20 -3.56
C ASP A 231 27.93 1.29 -4.57
N PHE A 232 26.73 1.58 -4.08
CA PHE A 232 25.51 1.77 -4.90
C PHE A 232 25.18 0.54 -5.78
N GLY A 233 25.42 -0.67 -5.23
CA GLY A 233 25.05 -1.92 -5.89
C GLY A 233 26.03 -2.40 -6.97
N GLU A 234 27.22 -1.79 -7.11
CA GLU A 234 28.26 -2.30 -8.04
C GLU A 234 28.70 -3.74 -7.71
N ASN A 235 28.67 -4.12 -6.42
CA ASN A 235 28.98 -5.46 -5.91
C ASN A 235 27.80 -6.07 -5.15
N MET A 236 26.58 -5.95 -5.70
CA MET A 236 25.38 -6.46 -5.08
C MET A 236 25.43 -7.99 -4.93
N ASP A 237 25.30 -8.47 -3.69
CA ASP A 237 25.13 -9.88 -3.37
C ASP A 237 23.66 -10.23 -3.12
N LEU A 238 23.28 -11.47 -3.45
CA LEU A 238 21.91 -11.96 -3.26
C LEU A 238 21.94 -13.30 -2.51
N ALA A 239 21.17 -13.36 -1.44
CA ALA A 239 20.95 -14.60 -0.69
C ALA A 239 19.43 -14.90 -0.56
N ILE A 240 19.08 -16.18 -0.49
CA ILE A 240 17.68 -16.63 -0.35
C ILE A 240 17.58 -17.56 0.85
N TYR A 241 16.65 -17.24 1.76
CA TYR A 241 16.38 -18.00 2.98
C TYR A 241 14.95 -18.53 2.97
N GLY A 242 14.69 -19.63 3.69
CA GLY A 242 13.31 -20.02 4.03
C GLY A 242 12.74 -19.12 5.12
N MET A 243 11.41 -18.96 5.16
CA MET A 243 10.76 -18.15 6.20
C MET A 243 10.80 -18.80 7.60
N ASP A 244 11.13 -20.09 7.68
CA ASP A 244 11.32 -20.85 8.92
C ASP A 244 12.78 -20.85 9.40
N GLY A 245 13.68 -20.19 8.64
CA GLY A 245 15.10 -20.10 8.92
C GLY A 245 15.51 -18.81 9.62
N GLU A 246 16.76 -18.78 10.07
CA GLU A 246 17.39 -17.55 10.55
C GLU A 246 17.94 -16.76 9.35
N VAL A 247 17.63 -15.47 9.30
CA VAL A 247 18.08 -14.55 8.24
C VAL A 247 19.08 -13.57 8.84
N PRO A 248 20.38 -13.63 8.47
CA PRO A 248 21.37 -12.71 8.99
C PRO A 248 21.15 -11.29 8.46
N VAL A 249 21.25 -10.29 9.33
CA VAL A 249 21.14 -8.88 8.98
C VAL A 249 22.53 -8.34 8.64
N GLY A 250 22.76 -8.01 7.37
CA GLY A 250 24.07 -7.63 6.83
C GLY A 250 24.59 -6.32 7.40
N ILE A 251 23.73 -5.30 7.58
CA ILE A 251 24.13 -4.01 8.20
C ILE A 251 24.66 -4.16 9.64
N TYR A 252 24.51 -5.34 10.24
CA TYR A 252 25.04 -5.70 11.56
C TYR A 252 26.03 -6.88 11.48
N ASP A 253 26.73 -7.03 10.37
CA ASP A 253 27.74 -8.10 10.14
C ASP A 253 27.20 -9.52 10.40
N GLY A 254 25.90 -9.73 10.24
CA GLY A 254 25.21 -10.99 10.50
C GLY A 254 25.08 -11.39 11.97
N GLU A 255 25.42 -10.51 12.91
CA GLU A 255 25.23 -10.76 14.34
C GLU A 255 23.74 -10.76 14.77
N CYS A 256 22.86 -10.08 14.01
CA CYS A 256 21.39 -10.13 14.13
C CYS A 256 20.85 -11.19 13.16
N ARG A 257 19.97 -12.08 13.67
CA ARG A 257 19.33 -13.11 12.84
C ARG A 257 17.85 -13.28 13.20
#